data_9460822fe4ce0b6cb3a5464e2e2432e1
#
_entry.id   9460822fe4ce0b6cb3a5464e2e2432e1
#
_cell.length_a   1.000
_cell.length_b   1.000
_cell.length_c   1.000
_cell.angle_alpha   90.00
_cell.angle_beta   90.00
_cell.angle_gamma   90.00
#
_symmetry.space_group_name_H-M   'P 1'
#
loop_
_entity.id
_entity.type
_entity.pdbx_description
1 polymer ?
#
loop_
_entity_poly.entity_id
_entity_poly.type
_entity_poly.pdbx_seq_one_letter_code
_entity_poly.pdbx_strand_id
1 'polypeptide(L)'
;MINSLWVSKTGMEAQQMQLDVISNNLANVSTTGFKRSNVAFEDLMYQNMRQAGASTTEQSQLPTGLQLGTGVRVVGTARQFTQGAVQQTGNGLDVAIQGNGFFQITMPDGSFGYTRDGSFKVNAQGQLVTNSGYQVNGITVPAN
;
A
#
# COMPACT_ATOMS: atom_id res chain seq x y z
N MET A 1 33.16 -12.57 1.58
CA MET A 1 32.14 -13.42 2.24
C MET A 1 31.19 -12.62 3.10
N ILE A 2 31.60 -11.63 3.90
CA ILE A 2 30.70 -10.83 4.76
C ILE A 2 29.71 -10.04 3.93
N ASN A 3 30.11 -9.44 2.80
CA ASN A 3 29.23 -8.66 1.93
C ASN A 3 28.11 -9.51 1.31
N SER A 4 28.41 -10.74 0.88
CA SER A 4 27.40 -11.64 0.30
C SER A 4 26.35 -12.08 1.33
N LEU A 5 26.77 -12.30 2.58
CA LEU A 5 25.84 -12.61 3.67
C LEU A 5 24.95 -11.40 4.00
N TRP A 6 25.50 -10.20 3.96
CA TRP A 6 24.74 -8.96 4.15
C TRP A 6 23.69 -8.76 3.05
N VAL A 7 24.09 -8.92 1.78
CA VAL A 7 23.17 -8.84 0.64
C VAL A 7 22.06 -9.88 0.75
N SER A 8 22.40 -11.12 1.12
CA SER A 8 21.42 -12.18 1.33
C SER A 8 20.46 -11.86 2.47
N LYS A 9 20.96 -11.28 3.58
CA LYS A 9 20.14 -10.83 4.70
C LYS A 9 19.12 -9.80 4.25
N THR A 10 19.56 -8.73 3.58
CA THR A 10 18.66 -7.67 3.09
C THR A 10 17.62 -8.21 2.11
N GLY A 11 18.00 -9.15 1.25
CA GLY A 11 17.07 -9.84 0.34
C GLY A 11 16.00 -10.64 1.09
N MET A 12 16.39 -11.40 2.12
CA MET A 12 15.42 -12.15 2.94
C MET A 12 14.48 -11.24 3.72
N GLU A 13 14.98 -10.15 4.31
CA GLU A 13 14.16 -9.14 5.00
C GLU A 13 13.14 -8.50 4.05
N ALA A 14 13.56 -8.19 2.82
CA ALA A 14 12.68 -7.65 1.78
C ALA A 14 11.58 -8.65 1.39
N GLN A 15 11.91 -9.93 1.21
CA GLN A 15 10.93 -10.97 0.90
C GLN A 15 9.95 -11.20 2.06
N GLN A 16 10.44 -11.17 3.30
CA GLN A 16 9.56 -11.28 4.48
C GLN A 16 8.56 -10.13 4.53
N MET A 17 9.00 -8.88 4.34
CA MET A 17 8.11 -7.73 4.29
C MET A 17 7.08 -7.83 3.17
N GLN A 18 7.48 -8.36 2.00
CA GLN A 18 6.55 -8.60 0.89
C GLN A 18 5.48 -9.63 1.27
N LEU A 19 5.88 -10.73 1.92
CA LEU A 19 4.95 -11.74 2.40
C LEU A 19 3.99 -11.19 3.45
N ASP A 20 4.46 -10.34 4.37
CA ASP A 20 3.63 -9.70 5.39
C ASP A 20 2.55 -8.81 4.76
N VAL A 21 2.92 -8.02 3.74
CA VAL A 21 1.96 -7.17 3.02
C VAL A 21 0.97 -8.00 2.20
N ILE A 22 1.42 -9.06 1.53
CA ILE A 22 0.53 -9.99 0.80
C ILE A 22 -0.43 -10.66 1.77
N SER A 23 0.04 -11.12 2.92
CA SER A 23 -0.79 -11.75 3.95
C SER A 23 -1.85 -10.80 4.49
N ASN A 24 -1.48 -9.53 4.73
CA ASN A 24 -2.43 -8.50 5.12
C ASN A 24 -3.47 -8.23 4.02
N ASN A 25 -3.05 -8.11 2.76
CA ASN A 25 -3.97 -7.95 1.63
C ASN A 25 -4.94 -9.13 1.50
N LEU A 26 -4.44 -10.35 1.70
CA LEU A 26 -5.26 -11.57 1.64
C LEU A 26 -6.24 -11.64 2.81
N ALA A 27 -5.82 -11.32 4.02
CA ALA A 27 -6.68 -11.28 5.20
C ALA A 27 -7.84 -10.28 5.03
N ASN A 28 -7.62 -9.20 4.29
CA ASN A 28 -8.60 -8.14 4.06
C ASN A 28 -9.29 -8.22 2.68
N VAL A 29 -9.17 -9.34 1.96
CA VAL A 29 -9.76 -9.48 0.61
C VAL A 29 -11.28 -9.32 0.60
N SER A 30 -11.96 -9.71 1.69
CA SER A 30 -13.41 -9.59 1.87
C SER A 30 -13.84 -8.32 2.62
N THR A 31 -12.88 -7.46 3.02
CA THR A 31 -13.21 -6.22 3.75
C THR A 31 -13.70 -5.16 2.78
N THR A 32 -14.91 -4.65 3.00
CA THR A 32 -15.51 -3.60 2.18
C THR A 32 -14.69 -2.32 2.21
N GLY A 33 -14.44 -1.73 1.04
CA GLY A 33 -13.65 -0.51 0.94
C GLY A 33 -12.15 -0.67 1.16
N PHE A 34 -11.64 -1.88 1.37
CA PHE A 34 -10.21 -2.13 1.52
C PHE A 34 -9.44 -1.78 0.25
N LYS A 35 -8.29 -1.18 0.42
CA LYS A 35 -7.34 -0.85 -0.66
C LYS A 35 -6.02 -1.57 -0.41
N ARG A 36 -5.64 -2.44 -1.34
CA ARG A 36 -4.41 -3.22 -1.24
C ARG A 36 -3.17 -2.33 -1.19
N SER A 37 -2.19 -2.75 -0.43
CA SER A 37 -0.89 -2.11 -0.35
C SER A 37 0.16 -2.92 -1.12
N ASN A 38 1.12 -2.23 -1.70
CA ASN A 38 2.31 -2.84 -2.28
C ASN A 38 3.55 -2.29 -1.58
N VAL A 39 4.58 -3.12 -1.47
CA VAL A 39 5.88 -2.71 -0.95
C VAL A 39 6.68 -2.05 -2.06
N ALA A 40 7.31 -0.92 -1.76
CA ALA A 40 8.28 -0.27 -2.61
C ALA A 40 9.69 -0.60 -2.12
N PHE A 41 10.50 -1.11 -3.03
CA PHE A 41 11.91 -1.46 -2.80
C PHE A 41 12.81 -0.50 -3.55
N GLU A 42 13.99 -0.30 -3.01
CA GLU A 42 15.06 0.46 -3.65
C GLU A 42 16.36 -0.32 -3.52
N ASP A 43 17.15 -0.33 -4.57
CA ASP A 43 18.49 -0.90 -4.56
C ASP A 43 19.45 -0.04 -3.74
N LEU A 44 20.45 -0.68 -3.13
CA LEU A 44 21.51 0.01 -2.44
C LEU A 44 22.66 0.30 -3.41
N MET A 45 23.55 1.22 -3.02
CA MET A 45 24.67 1.67 -3.84
C MET A 45 25.51 0.49 -4.38
N TYR A 46 26.01 0.65 -5.61
CA TYR A 46 26.89 -0.32 -6.23
C TYR A 46 28.34 -0.03 -5.85
N GLN A 47 29.08 -1.09 -5.53
CA GLN A 47 30.53 -1.02 -5.37
C GLN A 47 31.21 -1.23 -6.72
N ASN A 48 32.01 -0.26 -7.15
CA ASN A 48 32.84 -0.39 -8.34
C ASN A 48 34.10 -1.19 -8.00
N MET A 49 34.11 -2.49 -8.36
CA MET A 49 35.29 -3.35 -8.20
C MET A 49 36.30 -3.10 -9.31
N ARG A 50 35.83 -2.72 -10.49
CA ARG A 50 36.66 -2.42 -11.65
C ARG A 50 35.96 -1.41 -12.54
N GLN A 51 36.70 -0.35 -12.90
CA GLN A 51 36.15 0.71 -13.74
C GLN A 51 36.20 0.33 -15.22
N ALA A 52 35.18 0.62 -16.00
CA ALA A 52 35.18 0.48 -17.45
C ALA A 52 36.28 1.39 -18.04
N GLY A 53 37.03 0.89 -19.03
CA GLY A 53 38.13 1.62 -19.64
C GLY A 53 39.47 1.50 -18.89
N ALA A 54 39.54 0.72 -17.79
CA ALA A 54 40.80 0.48 -17.12
C ALA A 54 41.76 -0.31 -18.04
N SER A 55 42.99 0.16 -18.14
CA SER A 55 44.04 -0.47 -18.92
C SER A 55 44.45 -1.81 -18.29
N THR A 56 44.36 -2.89 -19.05
CA THR A 56 44.83 -4.22 -18.64
C THR A 56 46.26 -4.47 -19.08
N THR A 57 46.66 -3.88 -20.21
CA THR A 57 48.03 -3.85 -20.79
C THR A 57 48.19 -2.54 -21.53
N GLU A 58 49.39 -2.18 -21.92
CA GLU A 58 49.70 -0.94 -22.67
C GLU A 58 48.84 -0.73 -23.92
N GLN A 59 48.23 -1.80 -24.45
CA GLN A 59 47.48 -1.77 -25.71
C GLN A 59 46.03 -2.28 -25.62
N SER A 60 45.55 -2.73 -24.44
CA SER A 60 44.20 -3.22 -24.30
C SER A 60 43.47 -2.61 -23.09
N GLN A 61 42.25 -2.13 -23.36
CA GLN A 61 41.33 -1.57 -22.34
C GLN A 61 40.15 -2.52 -22.13
N LEU A 62 39.69 -2.61 -20.91
CA LEU A 62 38.51 -3.40 -20.56
C LEU A 62 37.24 -2.72 -21.09
N PRO A 63 36.45 -3.42 -21.94
CA PRO A 63 35.21 -2.84 -22.49
C PRO A 63 34.10 -2.67 -21.46
N THR A 64 34.14 -3.45 -20.33
CA THR A 64 33.11 -3.41 -19.29
C THR A 64 33.72 -3.33 -17.90
N GLY A 65 33.10 -2.51 -17.03
CA GLY A 65 33.40 -2.45 -15.60
C GLY A 65 32.76 -3.61 -14.84
N LEU A 66 33.24 -3.87 -13.62
CA LEU A 66 32.62 -4.79 -12.67
C LEU A 66 32.05 -4.00 -11.52
N GLN A 67 30.70 -3.97 -11.45
CA GLN A 67 29.94 -3.34 -10.37
C GLN A 67 29.18 -4.40 -9.60
N LEU A 68 29.25 -4.36 -8.28
CA LEU A 68 28.54 -5.26 -7.38
C LEU A 68 27.53 -4.48 -6.56
N GLY A 69 26.24 -4.86 -6.64
CA GLY A 69 25.18 -4.29 -5.80
C GLY A 69 25.36 -4.72 -4.33
N THR A 70 25.01 -3.84 -3.40
CA THR A 70 25.14 -4.09 -1.96
C THR A 70 23.85 -4.55 -1.30
N GLY A 71 22.78 -4.75 -2.07
CA GLY A 71 21.51 -5.28 -1.58
C GLY A 71 20.31 -4.39 -1.88
N VAL A 72 19.23 -4.58 -1.13
CA VAL A 72 17.94 -3.92 -1.29
C VAL A 72 17.50 -3.35 0.06
N ARG A 73 16.74 -2.25 0.02
CA ARG A 73 16.02 -1.74 1.20
C ARG A 73 14.54 -1.54 0.90
N VAL A 74 13.74 -1.66 1.94
CA VAL A 74 12.31 -1.29 1.91
C VAL A 74 12.21 0.22 2.13
N VAL A 75 11.55 0.92 1.21
CA VAL A 75 11.33 2.37 1.29
C VAL A 75 9.99 2.67 1.98
N GLY A 76 8.98 1.85 1.71
CA GLY A 76 7.67 2.04 2.30
C GLY A 76 6.60 1.18 1.64
N THR A 77 5.36 1.43 2.01
CA THR A 77 4.19 0.79 1.40
C THR A 77 3.32 1.83 0.72
N ALA A 78 2.92 1.55 -0.52
CA ALA A 78 2.02 2.40 -1.30
C ALA A 78 0.64 1.74 -1.43
N ARG A 79 -0.43 2.48 -1.14
CA ARG A 79 -1.81 2.02 -1.35
C ARG A 79 -2.22 2.22 -2.80
N GLN A 80 -2.90 1.22 -3.36
CA GLN A 80 -3.49 1.30 -4.69
C GLN A 80 -4.97 1.66 -4.58
N PHE A 81 -5.37 2.78 -5.21
CA PHE A 81 -6.74 3.29 -5.17
C PHE A 81 -7.58 2.87 -6.37
N THR A 82 -7.20 1.80 -7.07
CA THR A 82 -7.99 1.26 -8.17
C THR A 82 -9.39 0.85 -7.70
N GLN A 83 -10.40 1.07 -8.56
CA GLN A 83 -11.78 0.66 -8.30
C GLN A 83 -11.86 -0.87 -8.28
N GLY A 84 -12.43 -1.43 -7.21
CA GLY A 84 -12.80 -2.84 -7.12
C GLY A 84 -14.15 -3.15 -7.77
N ALA A 85 -14.53 -4.41 -7.83
CA ALA A 85 -15.86 -4.82 -8.23
C ALA A 85 -16.91 -4.29 -7.25
N VAL A 86 -17.98 -3.72 -7.77
CA VAL A 86 -19.14 -3.31 -6.96
C VAL A 86 -20.04 -4.52 -6.80
N GLN A 87 -20.32 -4.87 -5.56
CA GLN A 87 -21.23 -5.97 -5.21
C GLN A 87 -22.59 -5.39 -4.83
N GLN A 88 -23.66 -5.94 -5.41
CA GLN A 88 -25.00 -5.57 -5.02
C GLN A 88 -25.40 -6.31 -3.75
N THR A 89 -25.72 -5.55 -2.70
CA THR A 89 -26.30 -6.04 -1.46
C THR A 89 -27.81 -5.79 -1.47
N GLY A 90 -28.59 -6.51 -0.73
CA GLY A 90 -30.04 -6.25 -0.63
C GLY A 90 -30.42 -5.13 0.36
N ASN A 91 -29.44 -4.41 0.91
CA ASN A 91 -29.66 -3.38 1.91
C ASN A 91 -29.72 -1.99 1.28
N GLY A 92 -30.80 -1.25 1.53
CA GLY A 92 -31.02 0.09 0.97
C GLY A 92 -30.10 1.19 1.52
N LEU A 93 -29.35 0.91 2.59
CA LEU A 93 -28.41 1.85 3.20
C LEU A 93 -26.96 1.64 2.76
N ASP A 94 -26.71 0.59 1.98
CA ASP A 94 -25.38 0.33 1.44
C ASP A 94 -25.17 1.19 0.20
N VAL A 95 -24.14 2.03 0.23
CA VAL A 95 -23.83 2.99 -0.82
C VAL A 95 -22.41 2.75 -1.34
N ALA A 96 -22.25 2.64 -2.65
CA ALA A 96 -20.96 2.53 -3.29
C ALA A 96 -20.65 3.79 -4.11
N ILE A 97 -19.42 4.31 -3.96
CA ILE A 97 -18.93 5.39 -4.83
C ILE A 97 -18.36 4.75 -6.09
N GLN A 98 -18.86 5.13 -7.26
CA GLN A 98 -18.31 4.74 -8.55
C GLN A 98 -17.34 5.85 -9.02
N GLY A 99 -16.05 5.47 -9.20
CA GLY A 99 -14.99 6.42 -9.51
C GLY A 99 -14.15 6.82 -8.28
N ASN A 100 -13.40 7.92 -8.39
CA ASN A 100 -12.53 8.42 -7.33
C ASN A 100 -13.32 9.21 -6.29
N GLY A 101 -13.02 8.99 -5.00
CA GLY A 101 -13.66 9.71 -3.89
C GLY A 101 -13.68 8.89 -2.61
N PHE A 102 -14.08 9.53 -1.52
CA PHE A 102 -14.20 8.93 -0.19
C PHE A 102 -15.43 9.54 0.52
N PHE A 103 -16.04 8.78 1.41
CA PHE A 103 -17.00 9.30 2.35
C PHE A 103 -16.26 10.02 3.47
N GLN A 104 -16.73 11.21 3.81
CA GLN A 104 -16.21 11.96 4.95
C GLN A 104 -17.00 11.56 6.20
N ILE A 105 -16.27 11.22 7.25
CA ILE A 105 -16.83 10.87 8.56
C ILE A 105 -16.29 11.82 9.62
N THR A 106 -17.10 12.12 10.62
CA THR A 106 -16.68 12.90 11.78
C THR A 106 -16.28 11.96 12.91
N MET A 107 -15.06 12.10 13.39
CA MET A 107 -14.55 11.35 14.54
C MET A 107 -15.00 11.98 15.86
N PRO A 108 -14.96 11.25 16.98
CA PRO A 108 -15.37 11.76 18.30
C PRO A 108 -14.55 12.96 18.80
N ASP A 109 -13.34 13.12 18.31
CA ASP A 109 -12.43 14.24 18.59
C ASP A 109 -12.74 15.50 17.74
N GLY A 110 -13.77 15.45 16.89
CA GLY A 110 -14.14 16.52 15.96
C GLY A 110 -13.31 16.58 14.69
N SER A 111 -12.35 15.68 14.50
CA SER A 111 -11.57 15.61 13.27
C SER A 111 -12.34 14.90 12.14
N PHE A 112 -11.94 15.16 10.89
CA PHE A 112 -12.52 14.49 9.73
C PHE A 112 -11.69 13.28 9.34
N GLY A 113 -12.35 12.13 9.21
CA GLY A 113 -11.79 10.92 8.62
C GLY A 113 -12.38 10.66 7.24
N TYR A 114 -11.72 9.81 6.46
CA TYR A 114 -12.17 9.43 5.13
C TYR A 114 -12.24 7.92 5.02
N THR A 115 -13.39 7.41 4.57
CA THR A 115 -13.61 5.97 4.37
C THR A 115 -14.12 5.68 2.97
N ARG A 116 -13.87 4.47 2.49
CA ARG A 116 -14.47 3.94 1.25
C ARG A 116 -15.51 2.86 1.56
N ASP A 117 -15.65 2.48 2.83
CA ASP A 117 -16.71 1.59 3.27
C ASP A 117 -18.06 2.33 3.22
N GLY A 118 -18.99 1.78 2.49
CA GLY A 118 -20.34 2.32 2.32
C GLY A 118 -21.41 1.52 3.03
N SER A 119 -21.05 0.61 3.94
CA SER A 119 -22.01 -0.12 4.78
C SER A 119 -22.42 0.74 5.97
N PHE A 120 -23.46 1.57 5.77
CA PHE A 120 -23.93 2.49 6.77
C PHE A 120 -25.12 1.93 7.56
N LYS A 121 -25.32 2.49 8.77
CA LYS A 121 -26.47 2.21 9.64
C LYS A 121 -27.09 3.52 10.08
N VAL A 122 -28.34 3.48 10.52
CA VAL A 122 -29.02 4.63 11.09
C VAL A 122 -28.98 4.50 12.61
N ASN A 123 -28.57 5.56 13.29
CA ASN A 123 -28.64 5.64 14.76
C ASN A 123 -30.06 6.03 15.23
N ALA A 124 -30.27 6.05 16.55
CA ALA A 124 -31.54 6.41 17.15
C ALA A 124 -31.99 7.85 16.83
N GLN A 125 -31.08 8.72 16.40
CA GLN A 125 -31.33 10.11 16.02
C GLN A 125 -31.63 10.29 14.52
N GLY A 126 -31.68 9.19 13.75
CA GLY A 126 -31.95 9.25 12.30
C GLY A 126 -30.70 9.62 11.45
N GLN A 127 -29.51 9.63 12.04
CA GLN A 127 -28.28 9.97 11.34
C GLN A 127 -27.59 8.72 10.78
N LEU A 128 -26.99 8.85 9.61
CA LEU A 128 -26.15 7.80 9.03
C LEU A 128 -24.82 7.72 9.77
N VAL A 129 -24.50 6.52 10.25
CA VAL A 129 -23.26 6.21 10.97
C VAL A 129 -22.58 5.00 10.35
N THR A 130 -21.28 4.94 10.51
CA THR A 130 -20.47 3.75 10.17
C THR A 130 -20.72 2.62 11.18
N ASN A 131 -20.24 1.42 10.89
CA ASN A 131 -20.29 0.31 11.83
C ASN A 131 -19.56 0.59 13.16
N SER A 132 -18.63 1.55 13.18
CA SER A 132 -17.94 2.03 14.37
C SER A 132 -18.66 3.18 15.10
N GLY A 133 -19.84 3.61 14.60
CA GLY A 133 -20.63 4.69 15.20
C GLY A 133 -20.22 6.11 14.81
N TYR A 134 -19.31 6.27 13.85
CA TYR A 134 -18.90 7.60 13.38
C TYR A 134 -19.93 8.17 12.41
N GLN A 135 -20.27 9.44 12.58
CA GLN A 135 -21.27 10.12 11.76
C GLN A 135 -20.73 10.40 10.35
N VAL A 136 -21.54 10.11 9.33
CA VAL A 136 -21.22 10.40 7.93
C VAL A 136 -21.65 11.83 7.61
N ASN A 137 -20.73 12.61 7.05
CA ASN A 137 -21.01 14.00 6.68
C ASN A 137 -21.69 14.08 5.30
N GLY A 138 -22.71 14.94 5.19
CA GLY A 138 -23.32 15.29 3.90
C GLY A 138 -24.44 14.37 3.42
N ILE A 139 -24.80 13.31 4.15
CA ILE A 139 -25.93 12.44 3.80
C ILE A 139 -26.91 12.40 4.98
N THR A 140 -28.11 12.91 4.80
CA THR A 140 -29.20 12.80 5.76
C THR A 140 -30.27 11.86 5.22
N VAL A 141 -30.73 10.92 6.05
CA VAL A 141 -31.89 10.08 5.73
C VAL A 141 -33.13 10.79 6.20
N PRO A 142 -34.16 10.99 5.35
CA PRO A 142 -35.43 11.55 5.80
C PRO A 142 -36.00 10.61 6.86
N ALA A 143 -36.36 11.17 8.02
CA ALA A 143 -37.10 10.44 9.05
C ALA A 143 -38.48 10.07 8.50
N ASN A 144 -38.80 8.77 8.50
CA ASN A 144 -40.14 8.27 8.24
C ASN A 144 -40.96 8.35 9.51
#